data_e533bceb21b20889a6b53517a23d31ea
#
_entry.id   e533bceb21b20889a6b53517a23d31ea
#
_cell.length_a   1.000
_cell.length_b   1.000
_cell.length_c   1.000
_cell.angle_alpha   90.00
_cell.angle_beta   90.00
_cell.angle_gamma   90.00
#
_symmetry.space_group_name_H-M   'P 1'
#
loop_
_entity.id
_entity.type
_entity.pdbx_description
1 polymer ?
#
loop_
_entity_poly.entity_id
_entity_poly.type
_entity_poly.pdbx_seq_one_letter_code
_entity_poly.pdbx_strand_id
1 'polypeptide(L)'
;MVSNEQEAHQVVIRHIGGFAWPTLLLLVSSAAIYVAAVAHLLTEPTFSWWALAGIAFCTYAIYTPLHDAVHGAVTGMSLEHRWINEWTGYIAGLFIGISFTAHRRSHLKHHRSTNHPSEDPDMVLAADNAHQLVLAWSKGVPKEWLFAASFEHFTDAERAAVRREFVAIILTRLMVLFFCADLGVTLLLSLIHI
;
A
#
# COMPACT_ATOMS: atom_id res chain seq x y z
N MET A 1 -17.65 25.35 -32.47
CA MET A 1 -16.96 25.73 -31.22
C MET A 1 -16.86 24.46 -30.38
N VAL A 2 -15.66 24.01 -30.07
CA VAL A 2 -15.43 22.96 -29.12
C VAL A 2 -15.79 23.52 -27.75
N SER A 3 -16.55 22.78 -26.92
CA SER A 3 -16.91 23.26 -25.59
C SER A 3 -15.65 23.32 -24.71
N ASN A 4 -15.60 24.23 -23.72
CA ASN A 4 -14.49 24.30 -22.75
C ASN A 4 -14.22 22.95 -22.06
N GLU A 5 -15.26 22.13 -21.88
CA GLU A 5 -15.12 20.79 -21.34
C GLU A 5 -14.38 19.84 -22.28
N GLN A 6 -14.63 19.94 -23.59
CA GLN A 6 -13.92 19.11 -24.58
C GLN A 6 -12.45 19.52 -24.72
N GLU A 7 -12.14 20.82 -24.63
CA GLU A 7 -10.76 21.30 -24.58
C GLU A 7 -10.04 20.83 -23.30
N ALA A 8 -10.68 20.98 -22.13
CA ALA A 8 -10.14 20.51 -20.87
C ALA A 8 -9.90 18.99 -20.92
N HIS A 9 -10.84 18.22 -21.46
CA HIS A 9 -10.70 16.77 -21.64
C HIS A 9 -9.52 16.41 -22.58
N GLN A 10 -9.34 17.11 -23.67
CA GLN A 10 -8.22 16.92 -24.59
C GLN A 10 -6.87 17.25 -23.94
N VAL A 11 -6.81 18.31 -23.12
CA VAL A 11 -5.60 18.67 -22.36
C VAL A 11 -5.29 17.56 -21.34
N VAL A 12 -6.28 17.09 -20.59
CA VAL A 12 -6.12 16.01 -19.62
C VAL A 12 -5.60 14.73 -20.31
N ILE A 13 -6.20 14.31 -21.43
CA ILE A 13 -5.76 13.12 -22.17
C ILE A 13 -4.30 13.25 -22.66
N ARG A 14 -3.88 14.43 -23.09
CA ARG A 14 -2.48 14.67 -23.52
C ARG A 14 -1.48 14.59 -22.36
N HIS A 15 -1.91 14.85 -21.12
CA HIS A 15 -1.09 14.86 -19.93
C HIS A 15 -1.31 13.62 -19.04
N ILE A 16 -2.34 12.80 -19.28
CA ILE A 16 -2.43 11.46 -18.72
C ILE A 16 -1.29 10.68 -19.37
N GLY A 17 -0.21 10.57 -18.61
CA GLY A 17 1.05 10.05 -19.07
C GLY A 17 0.94 8.63 -19.63
N GLY A 18 1.92 8.26 -20.39
CA GLY A 18 2.20 6.87 -20.70
C GLY A 18 2.56 6.08 -19.43
N PHE A 19 3.28 5.04 -19.61
CA PHE A 19 3.72 4.15 -18.55
C PHE A 19 4.53 4.86 -17.44
N ALA A 20 4.13 4.72 -16.19
CA ALA A 20 4.78 5.37 -15.05
C ALA A 20 6.05 4.62 -14.60
N TRP A 21 7.11 4.67 -15.41
CA TRP A 21 8.40 4.06 -15.10
C TRP A 21 8.99 4.47 -13.74
N PRO A 22 8.87 5.74 -13.30
CA PRO A 22 9.36 6.12 -11.97
C PRO A 22 8.66 5.36 -10.84
N THR A 23 7.36 5.11 -10.95
CA THR A 23 6.58 4.33 -9.97
C THR A 23 7.08 2.89 -9.88
N LEU A 24 7.33 2.24 -11.02
CA LEU A 24 7.87 0.88 -11.03
C LEU A 24 9.30 0.83 -10.51
N LEU A 25 10.14 1.79 -10.88
CA LEU A 25 11.50 1.88 -10.37
C LEU A 25 11.50 2.09 -8.85
N LEU A 26 10.60 2.94 -8.33
CA LEU A 26 10.43 3.14 -6.89
C LEU A 26 10.03 1.83 -6.19
N LEU A 27 9.07 1.07 -6.74
CA LEU A 27 8.68 -0.21 -6.19
C LEU A 27 9.84 -1.20 -6.15
N VAL A 28 10.52 -1.39 -7.28
CA VAL A 28 11.60 -2.37 -7.40
C VAL A 28 12.79 -2.01 -6.50
N SER A 29 13.22 -0.75 -6.51
CA SER A 29 14.34 -0.28 -5.68
C SER A 29 14.02 -0.37 -4.19
N SER A 30 12.83 0.08 -3.77
CA SER A 30 12.41 -0.01 -2.36
C SER A 30 12.27 -1.46 -1.91
N ALA A 31 11.71 -2.34 -2.74
CA ALA A 31 11.62 -3.76 -2.44
C ALA A 31 13.01 -4.41 -2.31
N ALA A 32 13.94 -4.08 -3.20
CA ALA A 32 15.31 -4.60 -3.14
C ALA A 32 16.05 -4.13 -1.88
N ILE A 33 15.94 -2.85 -1.52
CA ILE A 33 16.53 -2.30 -0.29
C ILE A 33 15.89 -2.94 0.95
N TYR A 34 14.56 -3.10 0.96
CA TYR A 34 13.84 -3.77 2.04
C TYR A 34 14.37 -5.19 2.26
N VAL A 35 14.44 -6.00 1.19
CA VAL A 35 14.92 -7.38 1.26
C VAL A 35 16.38 -7.43 1.71
N ALA A 36 17.24 -6.55 1.22
CA ALA A 36 18.64 -6.48 1.63
C ALA A 36 18.77 -6.09 3.11
N ALA A 37 17.97 -5.14 3.59
CA ALA A 37 17.96 -4.73 5.00
C ALA A 37 17.46 -5.86 5.93
N VAL A 38 16.41 -6.59 5.52
CA VAL A 38 15.93 -7.78 6.25
C VAL A 38 17.01 -8.86 6.26
N ALA A 39 17.62 -9.19 5.11
CA ALA A 39 18.69 -10.17 5.04
C ALA A 39 19.88 -9.79 5.94
N HIS A 40 20.26 -8.51 5.96
CA HIS A 40 21.30 -8.02 6.87
C HIS A 40 20.94 -8.26 8.34
N LEU A 41 19.72 -7.93 8.76
CA LEU A 41 19.27 -8.16 10.15
C LEU A 41 19.23 -9.66 10.52
N LEU A 42 19.05 -10.56 9.56
CA LEU A 42 19.03 -12.00 9.76
C LEU A 42 20.44 -12.60 9.86
N THR A 43 21.44 -11.99 9.23
CA THR A 43 22.79 -12.54 9.12
C THR A 43 23.79 -11.92 10.11
N GLU A 44 23.54 -10.67 10.51
CA GLU A 44 24.45 -9.96 11.43
C GLU A 44 24.03 -10.16 12.88
N PRO A 45 24.99 -10.50 13.77
CA PRO A 45 24.71 -10.73 15.19
C PRO A 45 24.44 -9.45 15.97
N THR A 46 24.70 -8.28 15.37
CA THR A 46 24.54 -6.98 16.01
C THR A 46 23.31 -6.26 15.45
N PHE A 47 22.54 -5.67 16.37
CA PHE A 47 21.37 -4.89 16.00
C PHE A 47 21.75 -3.66 15.15
N SER A 48 21.04 -3.46 14.04
CA SER A 48 21.32 -2.43 13.05
C SER A 48 20.20 -1.41 12.91
N TRP A 49 20.34 -0.23 13.52
CA TRP A 49 19.36 0.86 13.43
C TRP A 49 19.17 1.37 12.00
N TRP A 50 20.22 1.42 11.19
CA TRP A 50 20.12 1.86 9.81
C TRP A 50 19.32 0.89 8.95
N ALA A 51 19.38 -0.41 9.21
CA ALA A 51 18.59 -1.40 8.50
C ALA A 51 17.11 -1.26 8.85
N LEU A 52 16.77 -1.02 10.12
CA LEU A 52 15.37 -0.73 10.52
C LEU A 52 14.86 0.57 9.92
N ALA A 53 15.67 1.63 9.93
CA ALA A 53 15.30 2.90 9.29
C ALA A 53 15.08 2.71 7.78
N GLY A 54 15.92 1.90 7.13
CA GLY A 54 15.77 1.54 5.72
C GLY A 54 14.47 0.79 5.44
N ILE A 55 14.12 -0.21 6.28
CA ILE A 55 12.85 -0.95 6.18
C ILE A 55 11.67 0.00 6.34
N ALA A 56 11.66 0.84 7.36
CA ALA A 56 10.59 1.80 7.61
C ALA A 56 10.42 2.78 6.44
N PHE A 57 11.53 3.34 5.94
CA PHE A 57 11.51 4.24 4.80
C PHE A 57 10.99 3.55 3.53
N CYS A 58 11.47 2.34 3.23
CA CYS A 58 11.02 1.58 2.05
C CYS A 58 9.55 1.20 2.14
N THR A 59 9.06 0.80 3.32
CA THR A 59 7.64 0.52 3.54
C THR A 59 6.78 1.76 3.27
N TYR A 60 7.21 2.93 3.74
CA TYR A 60 6.55 4.21 3.43
C TYR A 60 6.60 4.54 1.93
N ALA A 61 7.77 4.41 1.30
CA ALA A 61 7.95 4.71 -0.11
C ALA A 61 7.11 3.82 -1.05
N ILE A 62 6.94 2.53 -0.69
CA ILE A 62 6.13 1.55 -1.43
C ILE A 62 4.63 1.92 -1.41
N TYR A 63 4.18 2.77 -0.48
CA TYR A 63 2.80 3.26 -0.51
C TYR A 63 2.49 4.06 -1.78
N THR A 64 3.44 4.80 -2.36
CA THR A 64 3.23 5.52 -3.62
C THR A 64 2.88 4.57 -4.78
N PRO A 65 3.64 3.49 -5.08
CA PRO A 65 3.23 2.49 -6.07
C PRO A 65 1.88 1.83 -5.77
N LEU A 66 1.55 1.58 -4.51
CA LEU A 66 0.24 1.05 -4.12
C LEU A 66 -0.87 2.02 -4.51
N HIS A 67 -0.73 3.29 -4.15
CA HIS A 67 -1.67 4.36 -4.45
C HIS A 67 -1.86 4.55 -5.96
N ASP A 68 -0.77 4.64 -6.72
CA ASP A 68 -0.83 4.77 -8.18
C ASP A 68 -1.56 3.57 -8.83
N ALA A 69 -1.32 2.37 -8.30
CA ALA A 69 -2.00 1.16 -8.75
C ALA A 69 -3.50 1.18 -8.45
N VAL A 70 -3.93 1.75 -7.33
CA VAL A 70 -5.36 1.94 -7.01
C VAL A 70 -6.06 2.74 -8.09
N HIS A 71 -5.41 3.80 -8.57
CA HIS A 71 -5.93 4.70 -9.60
C HIS A 71 -5.72 4.20 -11.04
N GLY A 72 -5.03 3.08 -11.25
CA GLY A 72 -4.67 2.61 -12.58
C GLY A 72 -3.58 3.45 -13.25
N ALA A 73 -2.91 4.33 -12.50
CA ALA A 73 -1.98 5.32 -13.02
C ALA A 73 -0.64 4.71 -13.48
N VAL A 74 -0.29 3.51 -13.04
CA VAL A 74 0.99 2.85 -13.41
C VAL A 74 1.07 2.60 -14.91
N THR A 75 -0.03 2.18 -15.52
CA THR A 75 -0.09 1.86 -16.96
C THR A 75 -0.82 2.94 -17.78
N GLY A 76 -1.22 4.04 -17.16
CA GLY A 76 -1.99 5.08 -17.79
C GLY A 76 -3.29 4.53 -18.40
N MET A 77 -3.60 4.92 -19.63
CA MET A 77 -4.81 4.46 -20.33
C MET A 77 -4.66 3.10 -21.06
N SER A 78 -3.53 2.42 -20.92
CA SER A 78 -3.31 1.14 -21.61
C SER A 78 -4.09 0.01 -20.97
N LEU A 79 -5.14 -0.46 -21.64
CA LEU A 79 -5.92 -1.63 -21.21
C LEU A 79 -5.10 -2.93 -21.37
N GLU A 80 -4.24 -3.00 -22.37
CA GLU A 80 -3.41 -4.17 -22.65
C GLU A 80 -2.42 -4.46 -21.50
N HIS A 81 -1.90 -3.42 -20.86
CA HIS A 81 -0.92 -3.55 -19.78
C HIS A 81 -1.54 -3.46 -18.37
N ARG A 82 -2.86 -3.49 -18.25
CA ARG A 82 -3.57 -3.37 -16.97
C ARG A 82 -3.09 -4.40 -15.93
N TRP A 83 -2.65 -5.56 -16.35
CA TRP A 83 -2.09 -6.58 -15.46
C TRP A 83 -0.87 -6.10 -14.69
N ILE A 84 -0.03 -5.22 -15.27
CA ILE A 84 1.13 -4.63 -14.58
C ILE A 84 0.66 -3.76 -13.42
N ASN A 85 -0.40 -2.99 -13.63
CA ASN A 85 -1.02 -2.18 -12.58
C ASN A 85 -1.53 -3.05 -11.42
N GLU A 86 -2.21 -4.16 -11.72
CA GLU A 86 -2.69 -5.10 -10.71
C GLU A 86 -1.52 -5.71 -9.92
N TRP A 87 -0.48 -6.21 -10.60
CA TRP A 87 0.70 -6.77 -9.93
C TRP A 87 1.46 -5.75 -9.10
N THR A 88 1.58 -4.50 -9.57
CA THR A 88 2.18 -3.41 -8.78
C THR A 88 1.44 -3.24 -7.46
N GLY A 89 0.10 -3.20 -7.50
CA GLY A 89 -0.71 -3.07 -6.30
C GLY A 89 -0.60 -4.27 -5.37
N TYR A 90 -0.64 -5.50 -5.88
CA TYR A 90 -0.49 -6.73 -5.07
C TYR A 90 0.88 -6.81 -4.40
N ILE A 91 1.96 -6.54 -5.13
CA ILE A 91 3.31 -6.57 -4.58
C ILE A 91 3.47 -5.48 -3.51
N ALA A 92 3.06 -4.25 -3.81
CA ALA A 92 3.13 -3.15 -2.85
C ALA A 92 2.30 -3.44 -1.58
N GLY A 93 1.08 -3.95 -1.74
CA GLY A 93 0.22 -4.37 -0.63
C GLY A 93 0.85 -5.46 0.23
N LEU A 94 1.53 -6.44 -0.38
CA LEU A 94 2.25 -7.50 0.32
C LEU A 94 3.37 -6.93 1.21
N PHE A 95 4.16 -5.96 0.71
CA PHE A 95 5.22 -5.31 1.50
C PHE A 95 4.65 -4.49 2.66
N ILE A 96 3.60 -3.70 2.43
CA ILE A 96 2.96 -2.88 3.47
C ILE A 96 2.18 -3.75 4.47
N GLY A 97 1.65 -4.88 4.04
CA GLY A 97 0.85 -5.78 4.87
C GLY A 97 -0.65 -5.50 4.81
N ILE A 98 -1.14 -4.96 3.71
CA ILE A 98 -2.57 -4.69 3.48
C ILE A 98 -3.05 -5.32 2.18
N SER A 99 -4.34 -5.67 2.13
CA SER A 99 -4.94 -6.20 0.91
C SER A 99 -5.11 -5.08 -0.12
N PHE A 100 -4.51 -5.24 -1.29
CA PHE A 100 -4.66 -4.29 -2.39
C PHE A 100 -6.11 -4.17 -2.86
N THR A 101 -6.83 -5.28 -2.97
CA THR A 101 -8.25 -5.30 -3.36
C THR A 101 -9.10 -4.52 -2.35
N ALA A 102 -8.88 -4.73 -1.05
CA ALA A 102 -9.61 -4.00 -0.01
C ALA A 102 -9.23 -2.52 0.03
N HIS A 103 -7.93 -2.22 -0.04
CA HIS A 103 -7.43 -0.84 -0.06
C HIS A 103 -7.98 -0.06 -1.25
N ARG A 104 -8.00 -0.64 -2.45
CA ARG A 104 -8.62 -0.01 -3.61
C ARG A 104 -10.07 0.39 -3.34
N ARG A 105 -10.86 -0.47 -2.74
CA ARG A 105 -12.26 -0.17 -2.38
C ARG A 105 -12.37 0.95 -1.34
N SER A 106 -11.59 0.85 -0.27
CA SER A 106 -11.53 1.84 0.80
C SER A 106 -11.11 3.20 0.24
N HIS A 107 -10.00 3.25 -0.49
CA HIS A 107 -9.42 4.47 -1.02
C HIS A 107 -10.31 5.17 -2.06
N LEU A 108 -10.92 4.42 -2.98
CA LEU A 108 -11.87 4.99 -3.93
C LEU A 108 -13.17 5.44 -3.26
N LYS A 109 -13.57 4.84 -2.13
CA LYS A 109 -14.67 5.33 -1.30
C LYS A 109 -14.28 6.63 -0.61
N HIS A 110 -13.06 6.73 -0.06
CA HIS A 110 -12.51 7.96 0.48
C HIS A 110 -12.59 9.12 -0.54
N HIS A 111 -12.13 8.91 -1.78
CA HIS A 111 -12.20 9.94 -2.81
C HIS A 111 -13.63 10.41 -3.14
N ARG A 112 -14.61 9.53 -3.03
CA ARG A 112 -16.03 9.89 -3.27
C ARG A 112 -16.67 10.64 -2.11
N SER A 113 -16.21 10.39 -0.89
CA SER A 113 -16.83 10.89 0.34
C SER A 113 -15.82 11.61 1.23
N THR A 114 -14.77 12.20 0.66
CA THR A 114 -13.68 12.85 1.39
C THR A 114 -14.21 13.81 2.46
N ASN A 115 -13.73 13.63 3.68
CA ASN A 115 -14.13 14.37 4.88
C ASN A 115 -15.62 14.24 5.29
N HIS A 116 -16.35 13.28 4.72
CA HIS A 116 -17.71 13.02 5.19
C HIS A 116 -17.67 12.24 6.50
N PRO A 117 -18.32 12.73 7.59
CA PRO A 117 -18.14 12.19 8.94
C PRO A 117 -18.45 10.71 9.11
N SER A 118 -19.40 10.16 8.33
CA SER A 118 -19.87 8.77 8.44
C SER A 118 -19.55 7.88 7.23
N GLU A 119 -19.20 8.48 6.08
CA GLU A 119 -19.02 7.71 4.83
C GLU A 119 -17.56 7.58 4.43
N ASP A 120 -16.71 8.53 4.85
CA ASP A 120 -15.29 8.49 4.56
C ASP A 120 -14.58 7.45 5.44
N PRO A 121 -14.02 6.37 4.87
CA PRO A 121 -13.29 5.38 5.65
C PRO A 121 -12.06 5.95 6.37
N ASP A 122 -11.54 7.10 5.92
CA ASP A 122 -10.33 7.72 6.44
C ASP A 122 -10.59 8.71 7.56
N MET A 123 -11.86 8.99 7.91
CA MET A 123 -12.20 9.87 9.04
C MET A 123 -11.63 9.39 10.38
N VAL A 124 -11.38 8.09 10.54
CA VAL A 124 -10.72 7.54 11.74
C VAL A 124 -9.28 8.01 11.89
N LEU A 125 -8.67 8.51 10.79
CA LEU A 125 -7.32 9.06 10.75
C LEU A 125 -7.29 10.59 10.91
N ALA A 126 -8.45 11.24 11.03
CA ALA A 126 -8.53 12.68 11.26
C ALA A 126 -7.85 13.06 12.59
N ALA A 127 -7.11 14.15 12.56
CA ALA A 127 -6.33 14.62 13.70
C ALA A 127 -6.34 16.16 13.76
N ASP A 128 -6.63 16.73 14.93
CA ASP A 128 -6.64 18.17 15.16
C ASP A 128 -5.29 18.72 15.63
N ASN A 129 -4.37 17.83 16.01
CA ASN A 129 -3.05 18.20 16.51
C ASN A 129 -2.00 17.09 16.26
N ALA A 130 -0.72 17.44 16.44
CA ALA A 130 0.40 16.52 16.17
C ALA A 130 0.36 15.22 16.99
N HIS A 131 -0.09 15.27 18.25
CA HIS A 131 -0.20 14.07 19.08
C HIS A 131 -1.27 13.12 18.54
N GLN A 132 -2.44 13.66 18.18
CA GLN A 132 -3.50 12.86 17.55
C GLN A 132 -3.06 12.32 16.19
N LEU A 133 -2.24 13.06 15.42
CA LEU A 133 -1.70 12.59 14.15
C LEU A 133 -0.83 11.33 14.33
N VAL A 134 0.03 11.30 15.35
CA VAL A 134 0.85 10.11 15.66
C VAL A 134 -0.05 8.92 16.02
N LEU A 135 -1.09 9.14 16.82
CA LEU A 135 -2.07 8.10 17.15
C LEU A 135 -2.89 7.66 15.92
N ALA A 136 -3.22 8.59 15.03
CA ALA A 136 -3.92 8.29 13.78
C ALA A 136 -3.08 7.39 12.87
N TRP A 137 -1.79 7.63 12.75
CA TRP A 137 -0.88 6.78 11.97
C TRP A 137 -0.88 5.31 12.44
N SER A 138 -0.93 5.08 13.76
CA SER A 138 -0.98 3.71 14.29
C SER A 138 -2.28 2.97 13.93
N LYS A 139 -3.32 3.69 13.50
CA LYS A 139 -4.60 3.11 13.07
C LYS A 139 -4.64 2.75 11.58
N GLY A 140 -3.68 3.20 10.78
CA GLY A 140 -3.70 3.06 9.32
C GLY A 140 -3.85 1.60 8.87
N VAL A 141 -2.93 0.73 9.25
CA VAL A 141 -2.99 -0.70 8.91
C VAL A 141 -4.17 -1.41 9.58
N PRO A 142 -4.42 -1.26 10.89
CA PRO A 142 -5.62 -1.83 11.52
C PRO A 142 -6.93 -1.43 10.83
N LYS A 143 -7.08 -0.18 10.41
CA LYS A 143 -8.25 0.30 9.66
C LYS A 143 -8.45 -0.51 8.38
N GLU A 144 -7.39 -0.72 7.60
CA GLU A 144 -7.46 -1.48 6.34
C GLU A 144 -7.86 -2.94 6.59
N TRP A 145 -7.35 -3.56 7.66
CA TRP A 145 -7.72 -4.93 8.02
C TRP A 145 -9.18 -5.03 8.48
N LEU A 146 -9.66 -4.07 9.26
CA LEU A 146 -11.06 -4.02 9.70
C LEU A 146 -11.99 -3.80 8.52
N PHE A 147 -11.64 -2.89 7.60
CA PHE A 147 -12.42 -2.67 6.37
C PHE A 147 -12.46 -3.94 5.52
N ALA A 148 -11.34 -4.60 5.33
CA ALA A 148 -11.28 -5.86 4.59
C ALA A 148 -12.09 -6.99 5.24
N ALA A 149 -12.15 -7.04 6.57
CA ALA A 149 -12.90 -8.05 7.33
C ALA A 149 -14.43 -7.81 7.30
N SER A 150 -14.89 -6.60 7.01
CA SER A 150 -16.34 -6.30 6.99
C SER A 150 -17.09 -7.03 5.87
N PHE A 151 -16.42 -7.33 4.76
CA PHE A 151 -16.95 -8.02 3.56
C PHE A 151 -18.26 -7.46 2.98
N GLU A 152 -18.93 -6.51 3.61
CA GLU A 152 -20.26 -6.01 3.24
C GLU A 152 -20.29 -5.35 1.86
N HIS A 153 -19.13 -4.83 1.43
CA HIS A 153 -19.01 -4.03 0.21
C HIS A 153 -18.29 -4.75 -0.94
N PHE A 154 -18.01 -6.06 -0.78
CA PHE A 154 -17.23 -6.83 -1.74
C PHE A 154 -18.11 -7.82 -2.52
N THR A 155 -17.84 -7.94 -3.82
CA THR A 155 -18.33 -9.05 -4.63
C THR A 155 -17.67 -10.37 -4.20
N ASP A 156 -18.23 -11.52 -4.60
CA ASP A 156 -17.63 -12.83 -4.28
C ASP A 156 -16.21 -12.99 -4.83
N ALA A 157 -15.96 -12.45 -6.02
CA ALA A 157 -14.64 -12.46 -6.62
C ALA A 157 -13.63 -11.60 -5.82
N GLU A 158 -14.04 -10.41 -5.36
CA GLU A 158 -13.21 -9.56 -4.51
C GLU A 158 -12.96 -10.19 -3.15
N ARG A 159 -13.97 -10.80 -2.53
CA ARG A 159 -13.81 -11.55 -1.26
C ARG A 159 -12.77 -12.66 -1.39
N ALA A 160 -12.82 -13.41 -2.50
CA ALA A 160 -11.83 -14.45 -2.79
C ALA A 160 -10.43 -13.85 -3.00
N ALA A 161 -10.31 -12.70 -3.67
CA ALA A 161 -9.05 -11.99 -3.85
C ALA A 161 -8.48 -11.51 -2.50
N VAL A 162 -9.28 -10.82 -1.69
CA VAL A 162 -8.90 -10.35 -0.34
C VAL A 162 -8.39 -11.50 0.53
N ARG A 163 -9.09 -12.65 0.54
CA ARG A 163 -8.64 -13.83 1.30
C ARG A 163 -7.28 -14.34 0.83
N ARG A 164 -7.06 -14.45 -0.50
CA ARG A 164 -5.76 -14.90 -1.04
C ARG A 164 -4.65 -13.93 -0.69
N GLU A 165 -4.91 -12.63 -0.76
CA GLU A 165 -3.95 -11.60 -0.40
C GLU A 165 -3.57 -11.67 1.07
N PHE A 166 -4.55 -11.82 1.97
CA PHE A 166 -4.27 -12.00 3.40
C PHE A 166 -3.50 -13.28 3.70
N VAL A 167 -3.83 -14.40 3.05
CA VAL A 167 -3.05 -15.63 3.19
C VAL A 167 -1.60 -15.39 2.77
N ALA A 168 -1.37 -14.73 1.62
CA ALA A 168 -0.02 -14.40 1.17
C ALA A 168 0.72 -13.48 2.15
N ILE A 169 0.06 -12.44 2.67
CA ILE A 169 0.62 -11.53 3.68
C ILE A 169 1.00 -12.31 4.94
N ILE A 170 0.09 -13.12 5.49
CA ILE A 170 0.34 -13.89 6.71
C ILE A 170 1.49 -14.88 6.51
N LEU A 171 1.47 -15.64 5.40
CA LEU A 171 2.54 -16.60 5.11
C LEU A 171 3.90 -15.91 4.96
N THR A 172 3.96 -14.77 4.29
CA THR A 172 5.19 -14.01 4.15
C THR A 172 5.71 -13.53 5.51
N ARG A 173 4.83 -13.03 6.39
CA ARG A 173 5.20 -12.61 7.76
C ARG A 173 5.65 -13.78 8.61
N LEU A 174 4.93 -14.92 8.59
CA LEU A 174 5.34 -16.13 9.30
C LEU A 174 6.68 -16.65 8.78
N MET A 175 6.94 -16.57 7.50
CA MET A 175 8.24 -16.97 6.93
C MET A 175 9.35 -16.05 7.45
N VAL A 176 9.16 -14.72 7.45
CA VAL A 176 10.13 -13.78 8.04
C VAL A 176 10.33 -14.08 9.54
N LEU A 177 9.26 -14.29 10.30
CA LEU A 177 9.32 -14.64 11.72
C LEU A 177 10.09 -15.95 11.96
N PHE A 178 9.87 -16.97 11.15
CA PHE A 178 10.55 -18.26 11.23
C PHE A 178 12.07 -18.13 11.01
N PHE A 179 12.47 -17.27 10.07
CA PHE A 179 13.88 -17.01 9.80
C PHE A 179 14.52 -15.99 10.75
N CYS A 180 13.71 -15.15 11.43
CA CYS A 180 14.17 -14.28 12.50
C CYS A 180 14.22 -15.05 13.81
N ALA A 181 15.28 -15.82 14.06
CA ALA A 181 15.44 -16.59 15.29
C ALA A 181 15.59 -15.71 16.55
N ASP A 182 15.84 -14.43 16.40
CA ASP A 182 15.94 -13.45 17.48
C ASP A 182 14.59 -12.75 17.71
N LEU A 183 13.95 -13.05 18.85
CA LEU A 183 12.65 -12.50 19.25
C LEU A 183 12.65 -10.95 19.28
N GLY A 184 13.77 -10.32 19.60
CA GLY A 184 13.92 -8.87 19.65
C GLY A 184 13.79 -8.23 18.26
N VAL A 185 14.43 -8.79 17.26
CA VAL A 185 14.33 -8.35 15.86
C VAL A 185 12.92 -8.57 15.35
N THR A 186 12.30 -9.67 15.68
CA THR A 186 10.92 -10.01 15.32
C THR A 186 9.91 -8.99 15.84
N LEU A 187 10.00 -8.63 17.13
CA LEU A 187 9.14 -7.62 17.74
C LEU A 187 9.31 -6.24 17.10
N LEU A 188 10.57 -5.85 16.81
CA LEU A 188 10.84 -4.57 16.15
C LEU A 188 10.33 -4.52 14.71
N LEU A 189 10.51 -5.59 13.93
CA LEU A 189 9.93 -5.69 12.59
C LEU A 189 8.40 -5.64 12.62
N SER A 190 7.78 -6.21 13.64
CA SER A 190 6.34 -6.12 13.86
C SER A 190 5.88 -4.68 14.15
N LEU A 191 6.63 -3.94 14.96
CA LEU A 191 6.33 -2.54 15.31
C LEU A 191 6.50 -1.57 14.13
N ILE A 192 7.44 -1.83 13.22
CA ILE A 192 7.66 -1.00 12.02
C ILE A 192 6.54 -1.22 10.98
N HIS A 193 5.81 -2.34 11.07
CA HIS A 193 4.73 -2.68 10.15
C HIS A 193 3.33 -2.34 10.67
N ILE A 194 3.21 -1.76 11.86
CA ILE A 194 2.00 -1.16 12.41
C ILE A 194 1.96 0.32 12.07
#